data_4097a7dd7ca29fcd160a6304eecea191
#
_entry.id   4097a7dd7ca29fcd160a6304eecea191
#
_cell.length_a   1.000
_cell.length_b   1.000
_cell.length_c   1.000
_cell.angle_alpha   90.00
_cell.angle_beta   90.00
_cell.angle_gamma   90.00
#
_symmetry.space_group_name_H-M   'P 1'
#
loop_
_entity.id
_entity.type
_entity.pdbx_description
1 polymer ?
#
loop_
_entity_poly.entity_id
_entity_poly.type
_entity_poly.pdbx_seq_one_letter_code
_entity_poly.pdbx_strand_id
1 'polypeptide(L)'
;MGTRFLMTRESPVPVETLKRYLAVKDPTKVIVSRAIDGLPQRMIRNELLDALEGAGPLRRLRLALSSALAYRRLSGISVGQMLQALRQRGELSMAQALMAANAPMVIQKAMVDGQPQNGVLPAGQVAALIDALPGCAELIESIVAQAGERLAELARRVPQELTQECRNAAVPR
;
A
#
# COMPACT_ATOMS: atom_id res chain seq x y z
N MET A 1 3.86 -5.93 -6.43
CA MET A 1 3.81 -5.17 -7.72
C MET A 1 2.97 -3.88 -7.64
N GLY A 2 1.99 -3.74 -6.73
CA GLY A 2 1.09 -2.57 -6.66
C GLY A 2 1.80 -1.21 -6.71
N THR A 3 2.79 -0.95 -5.85
CA THR A 3 3.52 0.34 -5.84
C THR A 3 4.23 0.63 -7.17
N ARG A 4 4.72 -0.38 -7.88
CA ARG A 4 5.38 -0.17 -9.18
C ARG A 4 4.39 0.29 -10.25
N PHE A 5 3.18 -0.28 -10.29
CA PHE A 5 2.12 0.17 -11.20
C PHE A 5 1.51 1.51 -10.79
N LEU A 6 1.42 1.79 -9.49
CA LEU A 6 1.04 3.11 -9.00
C LEU A 6 2.01 4.19 -9.50
N MET A 7 3.28 3.85 -9.66
CA MET A 7 4.33 4.75 -10.15
C MET A 7 4.55 4.61 -11.67
N THR A 8 3.50 4.84 -12.44
CA THR A 8 3.52 4.90 -13.92
C THR A 8 2.99 6.24 -14.41
N ARG A 9 3.26 6.57 -15.68
CA ARG A 9 2.78 7.82 -16.30
C ARG A 9 1.26 7.90 -16.39
N GLU A 10 0.60 6.76 -16.55
CA GLU A 10 -0.86 6.64 -16.67
C GLU A 10 -1.57 6.58 -15.31
N SER A 11 -0.82 6.62 -14.22
CA SER A 11 -1.41 6.59 -12.88
C SER A 11 -2.29 7.82 -12.64
N PRO A 12 -3.52 7.65 -12.12
CA PRO A 12 -4.38 8.77 -11.76
C PRO A 12 -3.92 9.52 -10.50
N VAL A 13 -2.84 9.06 -9.87
CA VAL A 13 -2.30 9.67 -8.66
C VAL A 13 -1.70 11.04 -8.98
N PRO A 14 -1.99 12.09 -8.22
CA PRO A 14 -1.47 13.42 -8.45
C PRO A 14 0.06 13.47 -8.50
N VAL A 15 0.58 14.32 -9.40
CA VAL A 15 2.02 14.44 -9.66
C VAL A 15 2.83 14.76 -8.40
N GLU A 16 2.28 15.58 -7.51
CA GLU A 16 2.96 15.93 -6.25
C GLU A 16 3.12 14.70 -5.34
N THR A 17 2.16 13.80 -5.35
CA THR A 17 2.24 12.54 -4.62
C THR A 17 3.25 11.59 -5.28
N LEU A 18 3.24 11.46 -6.61
CA LEU A 18 4.23 10.66 -7.33
C LEU A 18 5.66 11.16 -7.10
N LYS A 19 5.87 12.48 -7.06
CA LYS A 19 7.18 13.07 -6.70
C LYS A 19 7.65 12.64 -5.30
N ARG A 20 6.74 12.56 -4.33
CA ARG A 20 7.08 12.08 -2.96
C ARG A 20 7.49 10.60 -2.98
N TYR A 21 6.83 9.75 -3.77
CA TYR A 21 7.27 8.36 -3.94
C TYR A 21 8.65 8.28 -4.57
N LEU A 22 8.92 9.03 -5.63
CA LEU A 22 10.24 9.06 -6.30
C LEU A 22 11.36 9.61 -5.40
N ALA A 23 11.02 10.49 -4.46
CA ALA A 23 11.99 11.06 -3.53
C ALA A 23 12.48 10.07 -2.44
N VAL A 24 11.78 8.95 -2.26
CA VAL A 24 12.17 7.93 -1.28
C VAL A 24 13.28 7.07 -1.87
N LYS A 25 14.51 7.27 -1.39
CA LYS A 25 15.71 6.49 -1.80
C LYS A 25 16.22 5.56 -0.70
N ASP A 26 15.72 5.73 0.51
CA ASP A 26 16.11 4.97 1.68
C ASP A 26 15.00 3.97 2.04
N PRO A 27 15.25 2.64 1.96
CA PRO A 27 14.28 1.61 2.32
C PRO A 27 13.78 1.72 3.77
N THR A 28 14.57 2.29 4.68
CA THR A 28 14.18 2.47 6.08
C THR A 28 13.05 3.50 6.27
N LYS A 29 12.80 4.32 5.25
CA LYS A 29 11.64 5.24 5.22
C LYS A 29 10.33 4.53 4.91
N VAL A 30 10.36 3.26 4.49
CA VAL A 30 9.16 2.44 4.27
C VAL A 30 8.91 1.59 5.51
N ILE A 31 8.05 2.07 6.38
CA ILE A 31 7.78 1.48 7.69
C ILE A 31 6.42 0.78 7.75
N VAL A 32 6.26 -0.10 8.73
CA VAL A 32 4.96 -0.67 9.10
C VAL A 32 4.44 0.08 10.30
N SER A 33 3.28 0.71 10.16
CA SER A 33 2.63 1.47 11.23
C SER A 33 1.22 0.98 11.49
N ARG A 34 0.76 1.10 12.72
CA ARG A 34 -0.61 0.86 13.16
C ARG A 34 -1.33 2.15 13.58
N ALA A 35 -0.69 3.30 13.35
CA ALA A 35 -1.16 4.56 13.89
C ALA A 35 -2.46 5.08 13.25
N ILE A 36 -2.87 4.55 12.08
CA ILE A 36 -4.01 5.05 11.31
C ILE A 36 -5.32 4.37 11.73
N ASP A 37 -5.36 3.05 11.65
CA ASP A 37 -6.57 2.24 11.86
C ASP A 37 -6.35 1.07 12.83
N GLY A 38 -5.18 0.99 13.44
CA GLY A 38 -4.80 -0.11 14.33
C GLY A 38 -4.30 -1.36 13.63
N LEU A 39 -4.43 -1.46 12.31
CA LEU A 39 -3.91 -2.57 11.52
C LEU A 39 -2.49 -2.29 11.01
N PRO A 40 -1.64 -3.32 10.88
CA PRO A 40 -0.28 -3.14 10.38
C PRO A 40 -0.33 -2.81 8.88
N GLN A 41 -0.05 -1.58 8.53
CA GLN A 41 0.01 -1.10 7.15
C GLN A 41 1.41 -0.60 6.83
N ARG A 42 1.91 -0.95 5.63
CA ARG A 42 3.20 -0.44 5.16
C ARG A 42 3.01 0.86 4.39
N MET A 43 3.79 1.87 4.76
CA MET A 43 3.69 3.19 4.17
C MET A 43 5.03 3.95 4.23
N ILE A 44 5.14 4.98 3.44
CA ILE A 44 6.27 5.90 3.46
C ILE A 44 6.15 6.80 4.69
N ARG A 45 7.21 6.86 5.47
CA ARG A 45 7.31 7.74 6.64
C ARG A 45 7.26 9.20 6.23
N ASN A 46 6.38 9.96 6.89
CA ASN A 46 6.25 11.41 6.73
C ASN A 46 5.90 12.06 8.07
N GLU A 47 5.87 13.38 8.09
CA GLU A 47 5.59 14.17 9.29
C GLU A 47 4.23 13.85 9.93
N LEU A 48 3.21 13.61 9.10
CA LEU A 48 1.89 13.22 9.59
C LEU A 48 1.94 11.87 10.33
N LEU A 49 2.64 10.89 9.77
CA LEU A 49 2.76 9.57 10.37
C LEU A 49 3.53 9.62 11.68
N ASP A 50 4.62 10.39 11.73
CA ASP A 50 5.39 10.63 12.95
C ASP A 50 4.53 11.32 14.04
N ALA A 51 3.72 12.31 13.64
CA ALA A 51 2.79 12.96 14.54
C ALA A 51 1.68 12.05 15.06
N LEU A 52 1.23 11.08 14.25
CA LEU A 52 0.24 10.07 14.64
C LEU A 52 0.83 9.01 15.56
N GLU A 53 2.06 8.55 15.30
CA GLU A 53 2.74 7.59 16.14
C GLU A 53 3.06 8.18 17.53
N GLY A 54 3.50 9.44 17.57
CA GLY A 54 3.74 10.19 18.80
C GLY A 54 2.49 10.68 19.51
N ALA A 55 1.29 10.51 18.92
CA ALA A 55 0.05 11.02 19.50
C ALA A 55 -0.42 10.17 20.68
N GLY A 56 -0.70 10.84 21.79
CA GLY A 56 -1.39 10.20 22.92
C GLY A 56 -2.83 9.77 22.59
N PRO A 57 -3.46 8.92 23.44
CA PRO A 57 -4.76 8.34 23.17
C PRO A 57 -5.88 9.35 22.94
N LEU A 58 -5.87 10.46 23.64
CA LEU A 58 -6.85 11.56 23.48
C LEU A 58 -6.76 12.23 22.11
N ARG A 59 -5.53 12.46 21.58
CA ARG A 59 -5.32 13.06 20.26
C ARG A 59 -5.76 12.10 19.16
N ARG A 60 -5.47 10.80 19.30
CA ARG A 60 -5.93 9.75 18.39
C ARG A 60 -7.46 9.67 18.35
N LEU A 61 -8.12 9.72 19.50
CA LEU A 61 -9.58 9.72 19.59
C LEU A 61 -10.20 10.96 18.91
N ARG A 62 -9.65 12.15 19.14
CA ARG A 62 -10.10 13.37 18.45
C ARG A 62 -9.98 13.28 16.93
N LEU A 63 -8.85 12.75 16.45
CA LEU A 63 -8.63 12.56 15.02
C LEU A 63 -9.62 11.54 14.46
N ALA A 64 -9.84 10.42 15.13
CA ALA A 64 -10.80 9.41 14.74
C ALA A 64 -12.22 9.95 14.63
N LEU A 65 -12.65 10.77 15.60
CA LEU A 65 -13.96 11.43 15.58
C LEU A 65 -14.09 12.41 14.41
N SER A 66 -13.07 13.24 14.16
CA SER A 66 -13.09 14.19 13.03
C SER A 66 -13.13 13.47 11.68
N SER A 67 -12.40 12.39 11.53
CA SER A 67 -12.39 11.57 10.31
C SER A 67 -13.70 10.82 10.11
N ALA A 68 -14.32 10.30 11.16
CA ALA A 68 -15.62 9.65 11.09
C ALA A 68 -16.72 10.63 10.64
N LEU A 69 -16.68 11.88 11.14
CA LEU A 69 -17.59 12.94 10.70
C LEU A 69 -17.35 13.35 9.24
N ALA A 70 -16.10 13.45 8.80
CA ALA A 70 -15.74 13.75 7.44
C ALA A 70 -16.15 12.61 6.49
N TYR A 71 -15.87 11.35 6.87
CA TYR A 71 -16.30 10.16 6.11
C TYR A 71 -17.82 10.10 5.94
N ARG A 72 -18.58 10.39 6.99
CA ARG A 72 -20.05 10.48 6.93
C ARG A 72 -20.52 11.52 5.91
N ARG A 73 -19.88 12.69 5.86
CA ARG A 73 -20.23 13.75 4.89
C ARG A 73 -19.99 13.35 3.45
N LEU A 74 -18.94 12.54 3.20
CA LEU A 74 -18.57 12.09 1.86
C LEU A 74 -19.35 10.86 1.42
N SER A 75 -19.60 9.90 2.33
CA SER A 75 -20.21 8.62 1.98
C SER A 75 -21.74 8.63 2.06
N GLY A 76 -22.35 9.66 2.68
CA GLY A 76 -23.80 9.70 2.91
C GLY A 76 -24.33 8.62 3.88
N ILE A 77 -23.45 7.81 4.47
CA ILE A 77 -23.81 6.72 5.38
C ILE A 77 -24.33 7.30 6.71
N SER A 78 -25.52 6.82 7.17
CA SER A 78 -26.06 7.25 8.45
C SER A 78 -25.27 6.69 9.63
N VAL A 79 -25.31 7.40 10.77
CA VAL A 79 -24.70 6.92 12.03
C VAL A 79 -25.25 5.55 12.44
N GLY A 80 -26.54 5.29 12.17
CA GLY A 80 -27.16 4.00 12.45
C GLY A 80 -26.58 2.85 11.63
N GLN A 81 -26.35 3.07 10.34
CA GLN A 81 -25.70 2.09 9.44
C GLN A 81 -24.24 1.85 9.85
N MET A 82 -23.53 2.87 10.26
CA MET A 82 -22.17 2.77 10.75
C MET A 82 -22.11 1.97 12.06
N LEU A 83 -23.03 2.21 13.01
CA LEU A 83 -23.19 1.44 14.24
C LEU A 83 -23.60 -0.01 13.97
N GLN A 84 -24.46 -0.25 13.00
CA GLN A 84 -24.89 -1.59 12.60
C GLN A 84 -23.75 -2.38 11.96
N ALA A 85 -22.97 -1.78 11.09
CA ALA A 85 -21.78 -2.39 10.49
C ALA A 85 -20.70 -2.73 11.56
N LEU A 86 -20.57 -1.89 12.58
CA LEU A 86 -19.74 -2.12 13.74
C LEU A 86 -20.21 -3.33 14.57
N ARG A 87 -21.51 -3.43 14.79
CA ARG A 87 -22.13 -4.52 15.59
C ARG A 87 -22.02 -5.88 14.89
N GLN A 88 -22.01 -5.90 13.55
CA GLN A 88 -21.88 -7.13 12.77
C GLN A 88 -20.45 -7.68 12.70
N ARG A 89 -19.44 -6.86 12.95
CA ARG A 89 -18.02 -7.23 12.97
C ARG A 89 -17.52 -7.63 14.37
N GLY A 90 -18.31 -8.36 15.13
CA GLY A 90 -18.17 -8.89 16.51
C GLY A 90 -16.81 -8.92 17.25
N GLU A 91 -15.67 -8.71 16.57
CA GLU A 91 -14.33 -8.79 17.15
C GLU A 91 -13.57 -7.45 17.22
N LEU A 92 -14.12 -6.37 16.67
CA LEU A 92 -13.44 -5.07 16.70
C LEU A 92 -13.98 -4.21 17.84
N SER A 93 -13.07 -3.68 18.67
CA SER A 93 -13.45 -2.68 19.67
C SER A 93 -14.03 -1.43 18.98
N MET A 94 -14.91 -0.70 19.66
CA MET A 94 -15.48 0.57 19.18
C MET A 94 -14.37 1.56 18.76
N ALA A 95 -13.24 1.56 19.46
CA ALA A 95 -12.07 2.39 19.13
C ALA A 95 -11.43 1.97 17.80
N GLN A 96 -11.28 0.68 17.53
CA GLN A 96 -10.72 0.18 16.25
C GLN A 96 -11.62 0.51 15.08
N ALA A 97 -12.91 0.38 15.24
CA ALA A 97 -13.86 0.70 14.19
C ALA A 97 -13.93 2.21 13.88
N LEU A 98 -13.82 3.03 14.92
CA LEU A 98 -13.71 4.49 14.75
C LEU A 98 -12.38 4.87 14.06
N MET A 99 -11.29 4.19 14.41
CA MET A 99 -9.98 4.37 13.74
C MET A 99 -9.99 3.87 12.30
N ALA A 100 -10.72 2.80 11.97
CA ALA A 100 -10.84 2.30 10.61
C ALA A 100 -11.42 3.33 9.62
N ALA A 101 -12.20 4.28 10.09
CA ALA A 101 -12.71 5.39 9.29
C ALA A 101 -11.61 6.42 8.92
N ASN A 102 -10.48 6.43 9.61
CA ASN A 102 -9.38 7.35 9.32
C ASN A 102 -8.62 6.98 8.04
N ALA A 103 -8.39 5.69 7.80
CA ALA A 103 -7.56 5.21 6.71
C ALA A 103 -7.99 5.75 5.35
N PRO A 104 -9.27 5.62 4.91
CA PRO A 104 -9.69 6.15 3.62
C PRO A 104 -9.51 7.67 3.53
N MET A 105 -9.76 8.41 4.61
CA MET A 105 -9.65 9.87 4.60
C MET A 105 -8.22 10.37 4.44
N VAL A 106 -7.27 9.79 5.17
CA VAL A 106 -5.87 10.21 5.09
C VAL A 106 -5.19 9.67 3.82
N ILE A 107 -5.64 8.52 3.29
CA ILE A 107 -5.21 8.02 2.00
C ILE A 107 -5.74 8.93 0.88
N GLN A 108 -7.01 9.32 0.91
CA GLN A 108 -7.61 10.21 -0.07
C GLN A 108 -6.85 11.53 -0.19
N LYS A 109 -6.49 12.16 0.92
CA LYS A 109 -5.71 13.40 0.92
C LYS A 109 -4.41 13.29 0.13
N ALA A 110 -3.68 12.20 0.27
CA ALA A 110 -2.43 12.00 -0.45
C ALA A 110 -2.65 11.54 -1.89
N MET A 111 -3.53 10.55 -2.09
CA MET A 111 -3.63 9.80 -3.34
C MET A 111 -4.61 10.41 -4.35
N VAL A 112 -5.56 11.23 -3.88
CA VAL A 112 -6.58 11.86 -4.72
C VAL A 112 -6.46 13.38 -4.70
N ASP A 113 -6.32 13.98 -3.49
CA ASP A 113 -6.30 15.43 -3.34
C ASP A 113 -4.91 16.04 -3.58
N GLY A 114 -3.87 15.23 -3.81
CA GLY A 114 -2.52 15.69 -4.10
C GLY A 114 -1.82 16.39 -2.92
N GLN A 115 -2.18 16.02 -1.69
CA GLN A 115 -1.61 16.59 -0.46
C GLN A 115 -0.80 15.52 0.32
N PRO A 116 0.35 15.06 -0.20
CA PRO A 116 1.11 13.98 0.41
C PRO A 116 1.65 14.30 1.81
N GLN A 117 1.79 15.57 2.18
CA GLN A 117 2.18 16.02 3.51
C GLN A 117 1.06 15.88 4.55
N ASN A 118 -0.21 15.94 4.10
CA ASN A 118 -1.42 15.89 4.93
C ASN A 118 -2.10 14.52 4.90
N GLY A 119 -1.54 13.57 4.15
CA GLY A 119 -2.06 12.23 3.98
C GLY A 119 -1.00 11.16 4.20
N VAL A 120 -1.40 9.91 4.04
CA VAL A 120 -0.49 8.76 4.10
C VAL A 120 -0.26 8.17 2.73
N LEU A 121 0.91 7.60 2.56
CA LEU A 121 1.44 7.10 1.29
C LEU A 121 1.63 5.58 1.41
N PRO A 122 0.58 4.77 1.13
CA PRO A 122 0.70 3.32 1.17
C PRO A 122 1.77 2.82 0.19
N ALA A 123 2.73 2.02 0.65
CA ALA A 123 3.85 1.61 -0.17
C ALA A 123 4.26 0.16 0.08
N GLY A 124 4.75 -0.53 -0.95
CA GLY A 124 5.48 -1.78 -0.81
C GLY A 124 6.94 -1.53 -0.42
N GLN A 125 7.64 -2.56 0.05
CA GLN A 125 9.06 -2.48 0.42
C GLN A 125 9.96 -1.93 -0.69
N VAL A 126 9.61 -2.24 -1.94
CA VAL A 126 10.41 -1.86 -3.12
C VAL A 126 10.27 -0.39 -3.51
N ALA A 127 9.47 0.41 -2.80
CA ALA A 127 9.24 1.81 -3.17
C ALA A 127 10.54 2.60 -3.30
N ALA A 128 11.51 2.37 -2.41
CA ALA A 128 12.80 3.04 -2.44
C ALA A 128 13.72 2.64 -3.61
N LEU A 129 13.40 1.56 -4.33
CA LEU A 129 14.12 1.09 -5.50
C LEU A 129 13.52 1.61 -6.82
N ILE A 130 12.40 2.32 -6.73
CA ILE A 130 11.73 2.86 -7.91
C ILE A 130 12.24 4.28 -8.15
N ASP A 131 12.87 4.51 -9.29
CA ASP A 131 13.54 5.74 -9.67
C ASP A 131 12.96 6.45 -10.88
N ALA A 132 12.00 5.81 -11.57
CA ALA A 132 11.39 6.30 -12.80
C ALA A 132 9.89 6.03 -12.86
N LEU A 133 9.19 6.80 -13.69
CA LEU A 133 7.78 6.64 -14.03
C LEU A 133 7.66 6.18 -15.49
N PRO A 134 7.81 4.89 -15.81
CA PRO A 134 7.61 4.35 -17.15
C PRO A 134 6.13 4.36 -17.52
N GLY A 135 5.81 4.15 -18.79
CA GLY A 135 4.47 3.77 -19.23
C GLY A 135 4.10 2.36 -18.77
N CYS A 136 2.82 2.08 -18.65
CA CYS A 136 2.34 0.75 -18.26
C CYS A 136 2.78 -0.34 -19.24
N ALA A 137 2.69 -0.08 -20.55
CA ALA A 137 3.14 -1.02 -21.58
C ALA A 137 4.64 -1.31 -21.45
N GLU A 138 5.46 -0.26 -21.38
CA GLU A 138 6.91 -0.33 -21.21
C GLU A 138 7.28 -1.13 -19.93
N LEU A 139 6.56 -0.90 -18.85
CA LEU A 139 6.76 -1.63 -17.61
C LEU A 139 6.45 -3.13 -17.75
N ILE A 140 5.35 -3.48 -18.40
CA ILE A 140 4.94 -4.88 -18.62
C ILE A 140 5.96 -5.59 -19.49
N GLU A 141 6.35 -4.98 -20.62
CA GLU A 141 7.36 -5.52 -21.54
C GLU A 141 8.69 -5.77 -20.82
N SER A 142 9.14 -4.79 -20.03
CA SER A 142 10.36 -4.93 -19.24
C SER A 142 10.28 -6.07 -18.22
N ILE A 143 9.14 -6.21 -17.53
CA ILE A 143 8.94 -7.32 -16.56
C ILE A 143 8.99 -8.67 -17.26
N VAL A 144 8.33 -8.81 -18.40
CA VAL A 144 8.29 -10.08 -19.17
C VAL A 144 9.67 -10.42 -19.71
N ALA A 145 10.38 -9.44 -20.28
CA ALA A 145 11.75 -9.64 -20.79
C ALA A 145 12.70 -10.09 -19.67
N GLN A 146 12.73 -9.37 -18.55
CA GLN A 146 13.56 -9.73 -17.39
C GLN A 146 13.20 -11.10 -16.81
N ALA A 147 11.92 -11.45 -16.77
CA ALA A 147 11.50 -12.77 -16.32
C ALA A 147 12.03 -13.88 -17.25
N GLY A 148 11.95 -13.68 -18.55
CA GLY A 148 12.52 -14.60 -19.56
C GLY A 148 14.03 -14.79 -19.39
N GLU A 149 14.77 -13.70 -19.23
CA GLU A 149 16.23 -13.75 -18.99
C GLU A 149 16.57 -14.53 -17.71
N ARG A 150 15.85 -14.27 -16.61
CA ARG A 150 16.07 -14.97 -15.34
C ARG A 150 15.74 -16.44 -15.41
N LEU A 151 14.66 -16.82 -16.10
CA LEU A 151 14.32 -18.20 -16.34
C LEU A 151 15.39 -18.92 -17.17
N ALA A 152 15.89 -18.29 -18.23
CA ALA A 152 16.97 -18.85 -19.04
C ALA A 152 18.28 -19.00 -18.23
N GLU A 153 18.57 -18.04 -17.34
CA GLU A 153 19.74 -18.14 -16.47
C GLU A 153 19.59 -19.27 -15.45
N LEU A 154 18.43 -19.41 -14.83
CA LEU A 154 18.15 -20.50 -13.88
C LEU A 154 18.22 -21.88 -14.57
N ALA A 155 17.64 -22.01 -15.76
CA ALA A 155 17.68 -23.25 -16.54
C ALA A 155 19.13 -23.70 -16.84
N ARG A 156 20.04 -22.77 -17.07
CA ARG A 156 21.47 -23.07 -17.27
C ARG A 156 22.19 -23.53 -16.00
N ARG A 157 21.68 -23.16 -14.83
CA ARG A 157 22.27 -23.53 -13.53
C ARG A 157 21.78 -24.89 -13.01
N VAL A 158 20.67 -25.42 -13.54
CA VAL A 158 20.12 -26.73 -13.15
C VAL A 158 20.96 -27.81 -13.80
N PRO A 159 21.57 -28.76 -13.04
CA PRO A 159 22.30 -29.90 -13.61
C PRO A 159 21.39 -30.70 -14.54
N GLN A 160 21.95 -31.15 -15.68
CA GLN A 160 21.18 -31.92 -16.69
C GLN A 160 20.60 -33.22 -16.12
N GLU A 161 21.28 -33.85 -15.16
CA GLU A 161 20.83 -35.05 -14.45
C GLU A 161 19.47 -34.85 -13.75
N LEU A 162 19.30 -33.76 -13.02
CA LEU A 162 18.02 -33.42 -12.37
C LEU A 162 16.89 -33.15 -13.38
N THR A 163 17.22 -32.59 -14.53
CA THR A 163 16.24 -32.34 -15.59
C THR A 163 15.73 -33.64 -16.20
N GLN A 164 16.58 -34.65 -16.31
CA GLN A 164 16.21 -35.96 -16.81
C GLN A 164 15.33 -36.73 -15.81
N GLU A 165 15.66 -36.70 -14.53
CA GLU A 165 14.86 -37.30 -13.46
C GLU A 165 13.45 -36.72 -13.37
N CYS A 166 13.31 -35.40 -13.40
CA CYS A 166 12.01 -34.74 -13.43
C CYS A 166 11.17 -35.09 -14.67
N ARG A 167 11.81 -35.25 -15.82
CA ARG A 167 11.13 -35.67 -17.06
C ARG A 167 10.62 -37.09 -16.99
N ASN A 168 11.42 -38.01 -16.41
CA ASN A 168 11.05 -39.40 -16.22
C ASN A 168 9.96 -39.59 -15.15
N ALA A 169 9.91 -38.73 -14.14
CA ALA A 169 8.89 -38.77 -13.10
C ALA A 169 7.54 -38.16 -13.56
N ALA A 170 7.53 -37.30 -14.57
CA ALA A 170 6.34 -36.60 -15.07
C ALA A 170 5.53 -37.39 -16.12
N VAL A 171 5.96 -38.60 -16.53
CA VAL A 171 5.22 -39.47 -17.47
C VAL A 171 4.45 -40.53 -16.66
N PRO A 172 3.14 -40.32 -16.39
CA PRO A 172 2.31 -41.40 -15.86
C PRO A 172 2.19 -42.51 -16.95
N ARG A 173 2.41 -43.74 -16.55
CA ARG A 173 2.12 -44.93 -17.38
C ARG A 173 0.62 -45.13 -17.48
#